data_b52a9788070fa0d65d466de90105960c
#
_entry.id   b52a9788070fa0d65d466de90105960c
#
_cell.length_a   1.000
_cell.length_b   1.000
_cell.length_c   1.000
_cell.angle_alpha   90.00
_cell.angle_beta   90.00
_cell.angle_gamma   90.00
#
_symmetry.space_group_name_H-M   'P 1'
#
loop_
_entity.id
_entity.type
_entity.pdbx_description
1 polymer ?
#
loop_
_entity_poly.entity_id
_entity_poly.type
_entity_poly.pdbx_seq_one_letter_code
_entity_poly.pdbx_strand_id
1 'polypeptide(L)'
;MTAAAASMNEPAQVRAAGRQMAAILGLSGSPVGVRLLAPGQPRPPEAAPLRQHRYCQALMKARRGQSVTLDAEGLSCPAAAAAFGFKPLPEGLASGKGLVGFGIAIEPAVGAAMFARMPHLEPGRVGSLHLFPLDASLQEPDVVVVEDEVEKLMWIALAYLNATGGQRLIGSTAILQATCVDSTIVPVLENRLNYGYGCYGCREATDLGPGEAVLGFPGPRLPALLSNLEFLGGKAIANSRAKKPWKALAGAEAGA
;
A
#
# COMPACT_ATOMS: atom_id res chain seq x y z
N MET A 1 -11.43 -3.18 26.85
CA MET A 1 -11.85 -4.51 26.36
C MET A 1 -11.60 -4.51 24.84
N THR A 2 -10.49 -5.05 24.40
CA THR A 2 -10.16 -5.24 22.97
C THR A 2 -10.97 -6.42 22.48
N ALA A 3 -12.02 -6.16 21.70
CA ALA A 3 -12.71 -7.23 20.98
C ALA A 3 -11.67 -7.94 20.11
N ALA A 4 -11.52 -9.24 20.29
CA ALA A 4 -10.72 -10.07 19.40
C ALA A 4 -11.29 -9.87 17.98
N ALA A 5 -10.48 -9.35 17.08
CA ALA A 5 -10.86 -9.20 15.68
C ALA A 5 -11.18 -10.61 15.15
N ALA A 6 -12.40 -10.84 14.70
CA ALA A 6 -12.78 -12.06 14.02
C ALA A 6 -11.86 -12.18 12.80
N SER A 7 -11.09 -13.27 12.70
CA SER A 7 -10.26 -13.50 11.51
C SER A 7 -11.18 -13.78 10.33
N MET A 8 -10.92 -13.16 9.17
CA MET A 8 -11.62 -13.48 7.93
C MET A 8 -11.00 -14.75 7.34
N ASN A 9 -11.34 -15.91 7.86
CA ASN A 9 -10.76 -17.19 7.44
C ASN A 9 -11.32 -17.71 6.11
N GLU A 10 -12.36 -17.07 5.57
CA GLU A 10 -12.99 -17.50 4.32
C GLU A 10 -12.72 -16.52 3.18
N PRO A 11 -12.24 -16.99 2.03
CA PRO A 11 -12.01 -16.15 0.84
C PRO A 11 -13.23 -15.32 0.43
N ALA A 12 -14.45 -15.85 0.66
CA ALA A 12 -15.69 -15.13 0.36
C ALA A 12 -15.83 -13.85 1.19
N GLN A 13 -15.42 -13.86 2.47
CA GLN A 13 -15.46 -12.71 3.35
C GLN A 13 -14.43 -11.66 2.91
N VAL A 14 -13.22 -12.07 2.53
CA VAL A 14 -12.19 -11.17 2.01
C VAL A 14 -12.66 -10.47 0.73
N ARG A 15 -13.28 -11.21 -0.19
CA ARG A 15 -13.86 -10.63 -1.42
C ARG A 15 -14.98 -9.63 -1.13
N ALA A 16 -15.87 -9.97 -0.21
CA ALA A 16 -16.94 -9.07 0.21
C ALA A 16 -16.37 -7.78 0.81
N ALA A 17 -15.35 -7.88 1.67
CA ALA A 17 -14.67 -6.75 2.28
C ALA A 17 -14.00 -5.84 1.24
N GLY A 18 -13.34 -6.41 0.23
CA GLY A 18 -12.74 -5.64 -0.87
C GLY A 18 -13.78 -4.83 -1.64
N ARG A 19 -14.88 -5.46 -2.04
CA ARG A 19 -16.00 -4.78 -2.74
C ARG A 19 -16.63 -3.68 -1.88
N GLN A 20 -16.84 -3.96 -0.61
CA GLN A 20 -17.49 -3.02 0.30
C GLN A 20 -16.60 -1.81 0.59
N MET A 21 -15.31 -2.02 0.82
CA MET A 21 -14.33 -0.92 0.96
C MET A 21 -14.33 -0.04 -0.28
N ALA A 22 -14.25 -0.64 -1.47
CA ALA A 22 -14.26 0.09 -2.73
C ALA A 22 -15.56 0.90 -2.90
N ALA A 23 -16.72 0.34 -2.57
CA ALA A 23 -18.01 1.01 -2.67
C ALA A 23 -18.15 2.19 -1.69
N ILE A 24 -17.79 2.01 -0.41
CA ILE A 24 -17.89 3.07 0.62
C ILE A 24 -17.02 4.27 0.26
N LEU A 25 -15.81 4.01 -0.22
CA LEU A 25 -14.83 5.05 -0.52
C LEU A 25 -14.96 5.60 -1.94
N GLY A 26 -15.58 4.87 -2.85
CA GLY A 26 -15.60 5.20 -4.28
C GLY A 26 -14.20 5.06 -4.88
N LEU A 27 -13.51 3.94 -4.60
CA LEU A 27 -12.15 3.73 -5.12
C LEU A 27 -12.15 3.60 -6.64
N SER A 28 -11.08 4.08 -7.27
CA SER A 28 -10.88 3.99 -8.73
C SER A 28 -10.46 2.59 -9.19
N GLY A 29 -9.97 1.76 -8.28
CA GLY A 29 -9.56 0.38 -8.51
C GLY A 29 -9.77 -0.50 -7.29
N SER A 30 -9.49 -1.79 -7.41
CA SER A 30 -9.58 -2.71 -6.27
C SER A 30 -8.49 -2.43 -5.23
N PRO A 31 -8.80 -2.48 -3.91
CA PRO A 31 -7.75 -2.69 -2.92
C PRO A 31 -6.95 -3.95 -3.27
N VAL A 32 -5.65 -3.95 -3.04
CA VAL A 32 -4.77 -5.05 -3.41
C VAL A 32 -4.38 -5.86 -2.18
N GLY A 33 -4.66 -7.15 -2.22
CA GLY A 33 -4.09 -8.12 -1.29
C GLY A 33 -2.68 -8.50 -1.71
N VAL A 34 -1.77 -8.57 -0.76
CA VAL A 34 -0.39 -9.02 -0.96
C VAL A 34 -0.10 -10.20 -0.06
N ARG A 35 0.40 -11.31 -0.63
CA ARG A 35 0.93 -12.46 0.10
C ARG A 35 2.43 -12.57 -0.12
N LEU A 36 3.14 -12.83 0.96
CA LEU A 36 4.56 -13.11 1.01
C LEU A 36 4.75 -14.64 1.02
N LEU A 37 4.93 -15.23 -0.14
CA LEU A 37 5.07 -16.69 -0.26
C LEU A 37 6.49 -17.12 0.15
N ALA A 38 6.58 -18.09 1.04
CA ALA A 38 7.86 -18.64 1.47
C ALA A 38 8.61 -19.34 0.30
N PRO A 39 9.95 -19.49 0.38
CA PRO A 39 10.69 -20.28 -0.58
C PRO A 39 10.12 -21.69 -0.72
N GLY A 40 9.90 -22.14 -1.96
CA GLY A 40 9.29 -23.44 -2.25
C GLY A 40 7.77 -23.51 -2.12
N GLN A 41 7.12 -22.48 -1.59
CA GLN A 41 5.65 -22.43 -1.56
C GLN A 41 5.10 -22.28 -2.98
N PRO A 42 4.12 -23.11 -3.38
CA PRO A 42 3.55 -23.05 -4.72
C PRO A 42 2.86 -21.71 -4.96
N ARG A 43 3.03 -21.19 -6.16
CA ARG A 43 2.30 -20.01 -6.61
C ARG A 43 0.86 -20.37 -6.92
N PRO A 44 -0.11 -19.50 -6.65
CA PRO A 44 -1.49 -19.74 -7.07
C PRO A 44 -1.57 -19.92 -8.59
N PRO A 45 -2.25 -20.97 -9.08
CA PRO A 45 -2.27 -21.29 -10.51
C PRO A 45 -2.95 -20.20 -11.37
N GLU A 46 -3.84 -19.43 -10.77
CA GLU A 46 -4.54 -18.30 -11.42
C GLU A 46 -3.67 -17.05 -11.55
N ALA A 47 -2.55 -16.98 -10.86
CA ALA A 47 -1.71 -15.80 -10.82
C ALA A 47 -0.67 -15.78 -11.95
N ALA A 48 -0.73 -14.77 -12.82
CA ALA A 48 0.21 -14.61 -13.91
C ALA A 48 1.61 -14.26 -13.40
N PRO A 49 2.68 -15.01 -13.76
CA PRO A 49 4.04 -14.66 -13.39
C PRO A 49 4.51 -13.44 -14.20
N LEU A 50 4.99 -12.41 -13.49
CA LEU A 50 5.55 -11.23 -14.12
C LEU A 50 7.07 -11.37 -14.32
N ARG A 51 7.57 -10.77 -15.41
CA ARG A 51 9.00 -10.65 -15.72
C ARG A 51 9.32 -9.20 -16.03
N GLN A 52 10.47 -8.72 -15.54
CA GLN A 52 10.94 -7.35 -15.77
C GLN A 52 9.94 -6.26 -15.35
N HIS A 53 9.21 -6.49 -14.25
CA HIS A 53 8.28 -5.52 -13.69
C HIS A 53 8.81 -4.97 -12.36
N ARG A 54 8.56 -3.67 -12.13
CA ARG A 54 8.72 -3.08 -10.80
C ARG A 54 7.57 -3.55 -9.89
N TYR A 55 7.77 -3.55 -8.59
CA TYR A 55 6.72 -3.92 -7.63
C TYR A 55 5.47 -3.03 -7.77
N CYS A 56 5.65 -1.72 -7.92
CA CYS A 56 4.54 -0.78 -8.13
C CYS A 56 3.74 -1.09 -9.42
N GLN A 57 4.38 -1.57 -10.47
CA GLN A 57 3.68 -2.03 -11.69
C GLN A 57 2.88 -3.31 -11.45
N ALA A 58 3.38 -4.23 -10.63
CA ALA A 58 2.63 -5.41 -10.22
C ALA A 58 1.40 -5.02 -9.38
N LEU A 59 1.57 -4.05 -8.46
CA LEU A 59 0.46 -3.51 -7.69
C LEU A 59 -0.60 -2.84 -8.58
N MET A 60 -0.17 -2.00 -9.54
CA MET A 60 -1.07 -1.39 -10.52
C MET A 60 -1.87 -2.42 -11.31
N LYS A 61 -1.23 -3.53 -11.74
CA LYS A 61 -1.93 -4.63 -12.43
C LYS A 61 -2.97 -5.29 -11.52
N ALA A 62 -2.64 -5.55 -10.27
CA ALA A 62 -3.56 -6.13 -9.31
C ALA A 62 -4.73 -5.18 -8.99
N ARG A 63 -4.47 -3.89 -8.80
CA ARG A 63 -5.51 -2.86 -8.64
C ARG A 63 -6.49 -2.83 -9.82
N ARG A 64 -6.01 -3.18 -11.03
CA ARG A 64 -6.79 -3.27 -12.28
C ARG A 64 -7.42 -4.65 -12.53
N GLY A 65 -7.46 -5.52 -11.53
CA GLY A 65 -8.17 -6.80 -11.58
C GLY A 65 -7.32 -8.03 -11.96
N GLN A 66 -5.99 -7.91 -12.06
CA GLN A 66 -5.13 -9.03 -12.43
C GLN A 66 -4.51 -9.68 -11.19
N SER A 67 -4.60 -11.00 -11.06
CA SER A 67 -3.80 -11.75 -10.08
C SER A 67 -2.42 -12.03 -10.67
N VAL A 68 -1.34 -11.62 -9.97
CA VAL A 68 0.02 -11.70 -10.49
C VAL A 68 1.02 -12.17 -9.44
N THR A 69 2.10 -12.82 -9.88
CA THR A 69 3.23 -13.17 -9.01
C THR A 69 4.53 -12.52 -9.47
N LEU A 70 5.40 -12.22 -8.50
CA LEU A 70 6.69 -11.57 -8.74
C LEU A 70 7.75 -12.21 -7.83
N ASP A 71 8.85 -12.66 -8.42
CA ASP A 71 9.99 -13.28 -7.72
C ASP A 71 11.27 -12.48 -7.95
N ALA A 72 12.40 -13.01 -7.44
CA ALA A 72 13.72 -12.40 -7.56
C ALA A 72 14.18 -12.15 -9.02
N GLU A 73 13.73 -12.97 -9.97
CA GLU A 73 14.07 -12.84 -11.39
C GLU A 73 13.13 -11.89 -12.13
N GLY A 74 11.86 -11.90 -11.73
CA GLY A 74 10.83 -11.06 -12.33
C GLY A 74 10.91 -9.59 -11.89
N LEU A 75 11.42 -9.34 -10.67
CA LEU A 75 11.48 -8.00 -10.07
C LEU A 75 12.64 -7.18 -10.62
N SER A 76 12.33 -6.13 -11.38
CA SER A 76 13.33 -5.28 -12.05
C SER A 76 13.85 -4.13 -11.19
N CYS A 77 13.12 -3.69 -10.15
CA CYS A 77 13.56 -2.60 -9.27
C CYS A 77 14.58 -3.12 -8.24
N PRO A 78 15.85 -2.70 -8.28
CA PRO A 78 16.88 -3.22 -7.38
C PRO A 78 16.67 -2.84 -5.93
N ALA A 79 16.10 -1.65 -5.65
CA ALA A 79 15.75 -1.23 -4.30
C ALA A 79 14.63 -2.11 -3.71
N ALA A 80 13.59 -2.42 -4.49
CA ALA A 80 12.53 -3.32 -4.05
C ALA A 80 13.07 -4.76 -3.87
N ALA A 81 13.95 -5.24 -4.76
CA ALA A 81 14.57 -6.55 -4.63
C ALA A 81 15.37 -6.69 -3.33
N ALA A 82 16.11 -5.64 -2.96
CA ALA A 82 16.82 -5.60 -1.69
C ALA A 82 15.86 -5.54 -0.50
N ALA A 83 14.81 -4.72 -0.57
CA ALA A 83 13.83 -4.58 0.49
C ALA A 83 13.05 -5.89 0.77
N PHE A 84 12.70 -6.67 -0.25
CA PHE A 84 12.08 -8.00 -0.08
C PHE A 84 13.07 -9.12 0.27
N GLY A 85 14.36 -8.81 0.40
CA GLY A 85 15.40 -9.81 0.70
C GLY A 85 15.73 -10.76 -0.45
N PHE A 86 15.35 -10.41 -1.69
CA PHE A 86 15.63 -11.22 -2.87
C PHE A 86 17.07 -11.10 -3.37
N LYS A 87 17.64 -9.91 -3.30
CA LYS A 87 19.00 -9.60 -3.78
C LYS A 87 19.63 -8.52 -2.88
N PRO A 88 20.94 -8.49 -2.75
CA PRO A 88 21.60 -7.39 -2.06
C PRO A 88 21.37 -6.06 -2.80
N LEU A 89 21.40 -4.96 -2.05
CA LEU A 89 21.34 -3.62 -2.64
C LEU A 89 22.60 -3.39 -3.48
N PRO A 90 22.47 -3.01 -4.78
CA PRO A 90 23.64 -2.75 -5.62
C PRO A 90 24.51 -1.62 -5.06
N GLU A 91 25.83 -1.73 -5.23
CA GLU A 91 26.82 -0.75 -4.75
C GLU A 91 26.50 0.69 -5.17
N GLY A 92 26.04 0.89 -6.41
CA GLY A 92 25.65 2.22 -6.90
C GLY A 92 24.52 2.87 -6.11
N LEU A 93 23.59 2.08 -5.54
CA LEU A 93 22.53 2.58 -4.66
C LEU A 93 23.02 2.66 -3.21
N ALA A 94 23.72 1.65 -2.73
CA ALA A 94 24.24 1.63 -1.36
C ALA A 94 25.21 2.79 -1.08
N SER A 95 26.06 3.15 -2.05
CA SER A 95 26.95 4.30 -1.96
C SER A 95 26.27 5.65 -2.18
N GLY A 96 24.98 5.66 -2.58
CA GLY A 96 24.25 6.86 -2.91
C GLY A 96 24.57 7.49 -4.27
N LYS A 97 25.63 7.05 -4.95
CA LYS A 97 26.04 7.62 -6.25
C LYS A 97 24.94 7.49 -7.32
N GLY A 98 24.20 6.37 -7.32
CA GLY A 98 23.09 6.18 -8.24
C GLY A 98 21.98 7.22 -8.06
N LEU A 99 21.65 7.61 -6.82
CA LEU A 99 20.63 8.64 -6.56
C LEU A 99 21.09 10.03 -7.02
N VAL A 100 22.38 10.34 -6.90
CA VAL A 100 22.95 11.57 -7.48
C VAL A 100 22.87 11.54 -9.00
N GLY A 101 23.20 10.41 -9.62
CA GLY A 101 23.09 10.23 -11.08
C GLY A 101 21.65 10.38 -11.60
N PHE A 102 20.64 10.03 -10.81
CA PHE A 102 19.22 10.26 -11.12
C PHE A 102 18.73 11.67 -10.76
N GLY A 103 19.56 12.54 -10.18
CA GLY A 103 19.14 13.85 -9.70
C GLY A 103 18.20 13.83 -8.49
N ILE A 104 18.17 12.73 -7.72
CA ILE A 104 17.31 12.55 -6.55
C ILE A 104 18.01 13.00 -5.27
N ALA A 105 19.33 12.79 -5.15
CA ALA A 105 20.13 13.22 -4.02
C ALA A 105 21.15 14.28 -4.47
N ILE A 106 21.41 15.27 -3.62
CA ILE A 106 22.36 16.35 -3.94
C ILE A 106 23.82 15.89 -3.86
N GLU A 107 24.09 14.85 -3.05
CA GLU A 107 25.42 14.27 -2.86
C GLU A 107 25.33 12.79 -2.47
N PRO A 108 26.41 11.99 -2.66
CA PRO A 108 26.40 10.55 -2.38
C PRO A 108 26.10 10.23 -0.92
N ALA A 109 26.59 11.01 0.04
CA ALA A 109 26.34 10.78 1.47
C ALA A 109 24.85 10.84 1.81
N VAL A 110 24.12 11.80 1.24
CA VAL A 110 22.65 11.91 1.40
C VAL A 110 21.96 10.72 0.77
N GLY A 111 22.34 10.33 -0.46
CA GLY A 111 21.77 9.17 -1.13
C GLY A 111 22.02 7.86 -0.38
N ALA A 112 23.21 7.67 0.17
CA ALA A 112 23.55 6.52 0.99
C ALA A 112 22.71 6.49 2.28
N ALA A 113 22.54 7.61 2.96
CA ALA A 113 21.74 7.72 4.17
C ALA A 113 20.25 7.39 3.94
N MET A 114 19.69 7.68 2.76
CA MET A 114 18.32 7.30 2.38
C MET A 114 18.13 5.79 2.31
N PHE A 115 19.16 5.02 1.94
CA PHE A 115 19.10 3.56 1.89
C PHE A 115 19.55 2.87 3.18
N ALA A 116 20.45 3.49 3.96
CA ALA A 116 21.03 2.88 5.16
C ALA A 116 19.98 2.48 6.22
N ARG A 117 18.83 3.13 6.22
CA ARG A 117 17.72 2.87 7.15
C ARG A 117 16.48 2.31 6.46
N MET A 118 16.61 1.84 5.23
CA MET A 118 15.48 1.25 4.51
C MET A 118 15.02 -0.04 5.21
N PRO A 119 13.76 -0.13 5.68
CA PRO A 119 13.20 -1.36 6.18
C PRO A 119 13.28 -2.46 5.12
N HIS A 120 13.71 -3.65 5.50
CA HIS A 120 13.85 -4.79 4.60
C HIS A 120 13.50 -6.09 5.31
N LEU A 121 13.12 -7.08 4.54
CA LEU A 121 12.93 -8.45 5.02
C LEU A 121 14.25 -9.21 4.98
N GLU A 122 14.42 -10.14 5.92
CA GLU A 122 15.58 -11.01 5.96
C GLU A 122 15.72 -11.82 4.66
N PRO A 123 16.93 -11.96 4.11
CA PRO A 123 17.18 -12.81 2.96
C PRO A 123 16.65 -14.23 3.16
N GLY A 124 15.96 -14.76 2.15
CA GLY A 124 15.37 -16.09 2.21
C GLY A 124 14.04 -16.18 2.97
N ARG A 125 13.53 -15.11 3.54
CA ARG A 125 12.20 -15.11 4.16
C ARG A 125 11.07 -15.21 3.12
N VAL A 126 11.26 -14.64 1.95
CA VAL A 126 10.27 -14.60 0.87
C VAL A 126 10.88 -15.23 -0.39
N GLY A 127 10.15 -16.16 -1.02
CA GLY A 127 10.49 -16.74 -2.31
C GLY A 127 9.81 -16.06 -3.48
N SER A 128 8.58 -15.60 -3.28
CA SER A 128 7.82 -14.82 -4.26
C SER A 128 6.72 -14.00 -3.60
N LEU A 129 6.23 -13.01 -4.33
CA LEU A 129 5.11 -12.17 -3.94
C LEU A 129 3.90 -12.55 -4.79
N HIS A 130 2.73 -12.63 -4.18
CA HIS A 130 1.46 -12.75 -4.88
C HIS A 130 0.64 -11.49 -4.61
N LEU A 131 0.29 -10.76 -5.66
CA LEU A 131 -0.55 -9.57 -5.60
C LEU A 131 -1.85 -9.86 -6.34
N PHE A 132 -2.96 -9.54 -5.72
CA PHE A 132 -4.29 -9.86 -6.26
C PHE A 132 -5.32 -8.79 -5.88
N PRO A 133 -6.33 -8.56 -6.73
CA PRO A 133 -7.45 -7.71 -6.37
C PRO A 133 -8.20 -8.33 -5.19
N LEU A 134 -8.46 -7.54 -4.15
CA LEU A 134 -9.04 -8.04 -2.91
C LEU A 134 -10.44 -8.61 -3.12
N ASP A 135 -11.21 -8.04 -4.05
CA ASP A 135 -12.56 -8.47 -4.43
C ASP A 135 -12.59 -9.76 -5.26
N ALA A 136 -11.43 -10.24 -5.74
CA ALA A 136 -11.27 -11.53 -6.41
C ALA A 136 -10.39 -12.51 -5.61
N SER A 137 -10.12 -12.22 -4.34
CA SER A 137 -9.21 -13.00 -3.49
C SER A 137 -9.68 -14.46 -3.29
N LEU A 138 -8.72 -15.39 -3.33
CA LEU A 138 -8.90 -16.79 -2.95
C LEU A 138 -8.25 -17.12 -1.60
N GLN A 139 -7.65 -16.12 -0.92
CA GLN A 139 -6.93 -16.30 0.33
C GLN A 139 -6.85 -15.00 1.13
N GLU A 140 -6.53 -15.12 2.41
CA GLU A 140 -6.30 -13.98 3.29
C GLU A 140 -4.97 -13.28 2.92
N PRO A 141 -4.91 -11.94 2.79
CA PRO A 141 -3.67 -11.22 2.52
C PRO A 141 -2.82 -11.07 3.78
N ASP A 142 -1.49 -11.02 3.63
CA ASP A 142 -0.59 -10.58 4.70
C ASP A 142 -0.67 -9.06 4.89
N VAL A 143 -0.83 -8.34 3.79
CA VAL A 143 -1.00 -6.88 3.75
C VAL A 143 -2.08 -6.52 2.72
N VAL A 144 -2.86 -5.50 3.05
CA VAL A 144 -3.74 -4.81 2.08
C VAL A 144 -3.11 -3.48 1.73
N VAL A 145 -2.96 -3.21 0.43
CA VAL A 145 -2.42 -1.96 -0.11
C VAL A 145 -3.50 -1.25 -0.94
N VAL A 146 -3.65 0.05 -0.72
CA VAL A 146 -4.59 0.90 -1.46
C VAL A 146 -3.84 2.08 -2.05
N GLU A 147 -3.97 2.27 -3.35
CA GLU A 147 -3.55 3.46 -4.10
C GLU A 147 -4.79 4.19 -4.59
N ASP A 148 -4.97 5.43 -4.18
CA ASP A 148 -6.08 6.28 -4.63
C ASP A 148 -5.87 7.73 -4.16
N GLU A 149 -6.84 8.59 -4.39
CA GLU A 149 -6.87 9.97 -3.92
C GLU A 149 -6.66 10.08 -2.41
N VAL A 150 -5.90 11.08 -1.99
CA VAL A 150 -5.54 11.30 -0.59
C VAL A 150 -6.77 11.38 0.34
N GLU A 151 -7.89 11.96 -0.14
CA GLU A 151 -9.14 12.03 0.64
C GLU A 151 -9.66 10.63 1.00
N LYS A 152 -9.64 9.69 0.07
CA LYS A 152 -10.11 8.32 0.29
C LYS A 152 -9.20 7.57 1.27
N LEU A 153 -7.89 7.76 1.15
CA LEU A 153 -6.91 7.17 2.07
C LEU A 153 -7.00 7.76 3.48
N MET A 154 -7.34 9.04 3.62
CA MET A 154 -7.62 9.67 4.92
C MET A 154 -8.77 8.95 5.64
N TRP A 155 -9.82 8.51 4.93
CA TRP A 155 -10.92 7.75 5.56
C TRP A 155 -10.50 6.37 6.03
N ILE A 156 -9.61 5.70 5.29
CA ILE A 156 -9.00 4.43 5.74
C ILE A 156 -8.18 4.65 7.01
N ALA A 157 -7.37 5.70 7.05
CA ALA A 157 -6.57 6.06 8.21
C ALA A 157 -7.45 6.38 9.44
N LEU A 158 -8.56 7.10 9.24
CA LEU A 158 -9.51 7.40 10.31
C LEU A 158 -10.24 6.14 10.82
N ALA A 159 -10.61 5.23 9.92
CA ALA A 159 -11.18 3.93 10.30
C ALA A 159 -10.16 3.10 11.11
N TYR A 160 -8.89 3.13 10.72
CA TYR A 160 -7.82 2.47 11.46
C TYR A 160 -7.62 3.08 12.86
N LEU A 161 -7.68 4.41 13.01
CA LEU A 161 -7.63 5.08 14.31
C LEU A 161 -8.77 4.61 15.21
N ASN A 162 -9.98 4.51 14.70
CA ASN A 162 -11.13 3.98 15.47
C ASN A 162 -10.88 2.52 15.88
N ALA A 163 -10.36 1.69 14.98
CA ALA A 163 -10.05 0.29 15.26
C ALA A 163 -8.92 0.10 16.29
N THR A 164 -8.06 1.10 16.48
CA THR A 164 -6.90 1.05 17.38
C THR A 164 -7.04 1.91 18.65
N GLY A 165 -8.24 2.41 18.93
CA GLY A 165 -8.52 3.19 20.15
C GLY A 165 -8.02 4.65 20.08
N GLY A 166 -7.90 5.22 18.89
CA GLY A 166 -7.57 6.65 18.67
C GLY A 166 -6.09 7.00 18.75
N GLN A 167 -5.20 6.03 18.70
CA GLN A 167 -3.75 6.26 18.72
C GLN A 167 -3.31 6.98 17.44
N ARG A 168 -2.54 8.08 17.60
CA ARG A 168 -2.02 8.83 16.45
C ARG A 168 -1.20 7.93 15.53
N LEU A 169 -1.41 8.08 14.23
CA LEU A 169 -0.59 7.45 13.22
C LEU A 169 0.77 8.16 13.12
N ILE A 170 1.81 7.36 13.07
CA ILE A 170 3.18 7.81 12.83
C ILE A 170 3.62 7.19 11.50
N GLY A 171 3.84 8.02 10.47
CA GLY A 171 4.34 7.57 9.18
C GLY A 171 5.85 7.35 9.21
N SER A 172 6.31 6.28 8.57
CA SER A 172 7.71 5.99 8.32
C SER A 172 7.93 5.95 6.81
N THR A 173 8.59 6.96 6.26
CA THR A 173 8.87 7.02 4.82
C THR A 173 10.16 7.79 4.55
N ALA A 174 10.92 7.34 3.58
CA ALA A 174 12.06 8.07 3.01
C ALA A 174 11.69 8.79 1.69
N ILE A 175 10.41 8.81 1.31
CA ILE A 175 9.91 9.29 0.00
C ILE A 175 10.48 8.48 -1.17
N LEU A 176 11.17 7.40 -0.87
CA LEU A 176 11.65 6.37 -1.80
C LEU A 176 11.01 5.03 -1.40
N GLN A 177 10.86 4.10 -2.34
CA GLN A 177 10.28 2.77 -2.13
C GLN A 177 8.87 2.80 -1.48
N ALA A 178 8.05 3.78 -1.85
CA ALA A 178 6.77 4.04 -1.18
C ALA A 178 5.80 2.85 -1.22
N THR A 179 5.64 2.20 -2.37
CA THR A 179 4.70 1.09 -2.53
C THR A 179 5.24 -0.21 -1.93
N CYS A 180 6.52 -0.54 -2.18
CA CYS A 180 7.13 -1.79 -1.73
C CYS A 180 7.52 -1.74 -0.24
N VAL A 181 8.16 -0.67 0.22
CA VAL A 181 8.63 -0.58 1.62
C VAL A 181 7.57 0.05 2.51
N ASP A 182 7.21 1.31 2.23
CA ASP A 182 6.35 2.06 3.15
C ASP A 182 4.97 1.42 3.31
N SER A 183 4.37 0.95 2.20
CA SER A 183 2.99 0.41 2.23
C SER A 183 2.91 -1.12 2.23
N THR A 184 4.04 -1.84 2.19
CA THR A 184 4.03 -3.31 2.25
C THR A 184 4.93 -3.84 3.36
N ILE A 185 6.22 -3.54 3.32
CA ILE A 185 7.18 -4.10 4.28
C ILE A 185 7.00 -3.52 5.68
N VAL A 186 6.82 -2.21 5.81
CA VAL A 186 6.56 -1.59 7.13
C VAL A 186 5.32 -2.17 7.80
N PRO A 187 4.15 -2.32 7.16
CA PRO A 187 3.01 -3.02 7.74
C PRO A 187 3.29 -4.46 8.19
N VAL A 188 4.13 -5.20 7.46
CA VAL A 188 4.53 -6.56 7.84
C VAL A 188 5.43 -6.58 9.07
N LEU A 189 6.42 -5.69 9.12
CA LEU A 189 7.42 -5.67 10.19
C LEU A 189 6.89 -5.06 11.48
N GLU A 190 6.10 -4.00 11.38
CA GLU A 190 5.66 -3.21 12.52
C GLU A 190 4.20 -3.47 12.93
N ASN A 191 3.50 -4.34 12.21
CA ASN A 191 2.09 -4.70 12.45
C ASN A 191 1.17 -3.46 12.60
N ARG A 192 1.41 -2.43 11.79
CA ARG A 192 0.64 -1.18 11.79
C ARG A 192 0.38 -0.65 10.38
N LEU A 193 -0.60 0.24 10.27
CA LEU A 193 -0.81 1.00 9.06
C LEU A 193 0.38 1.94 8.82
N ASN A 194 0.81 2.03 7.55
CA ASN A 194 1.76 3.03 7.09
C ASN A 194 1.34 3.57 5.71
N TYR A 195 1.88 4.72 5.33
CA TYR A 195 1.52 5.40 4.09
C TYR A 195 2.72 6.11 3.47
N GLY A 196 2.63 6.39 2.18
CA GLY A 196 3.63 7.12 1.41
C GLY A 196 2.99 7.90 0.27
N TYR A 197 3.69 8.91 -0.23
CA TYR A 197 3.20 9.77 -1.32
C TYR A 197 3.42 9.19 -2.72
N GLY A 198 3.94 7.98 -2.84
CA GLY A 198 4.54 7.49 -4.06
C GLY A 198 5.99 7.97 -4.17
N CYS A 199 6.87 7.08 -4.61
CA CYS A 199 8.27 7.45 -4.86
C CYS A 199 8.46 7.89 -6.32
N TYR A 200 9.64 8.45 -6.62
CA TYR A 200 10.06 8.75 -8.00
C TYR A 200 9.75 7.59 -8.95
N GLY A 201 10.20 6.38 -8.60
CA GLY A 201 10.00 5.21 -9.46
C GLY A 201 8.56 4.75 -9.62
N CYS A 202 7.70 4.95 -8.60
CA CYS A 202 6.27 4.66 -8.71
C CYS A 202 5.61 5.62 -9.69
N ARG A 203 5.85 6.93 -9.53
CA ARG A 203 5.23 7.97 -10.35
C ARG A 203 5.71 7.97 -11.80
N GLU A 204 6.96 7.52 -12.04
CA GLU A 204 7.51 7.36 -13.39
C GLU A 204 6.93 6.14 -14.13
N ALA A 205 6.65 5.04 -13.39
CA ALA A 205 6.42 3.73 -13.99
C ALA A 205 4.98 3.24 -13.89
N THR A 206 4.09 3.97 -13.24
CA THR A 206 2.67 3.61 -13.06
C THR A 206 1.75 4.78 -13.38
N ASP A 207 0.46 4.54 -13.27
CA ASP A 207 -0.60 5.54 -13.44
C ASP A 207 -0.92 6.33 -12.14
N LEU A 208 -0.06 6.25 -11.12
CA LEU A 208 -0.24 6.99 -9.87
C LEU A 208 -0.29 8.50 -10.13
N GLY A 209 -1.46 9.09 -9.95
CA GLY A 209 -1.74 10.49 -10.28
C GLY A 209 -1.20 11.49 -9.24
N PRO A 210 -1.13 12.80 -9.59
CA PRO A 210 -0.56 13.83 -8.70
C PRO A 210 -1.28 13.95 -7.35
N GLY A 211 -2.61 13.76 -7.32
CA GLY A 211 -3.44 13.82 -6.11
C GLY A 211 -3.59 12.48 -5.37
N GLU A 212 -2.94 11.44 -5.85
CA GLU A 212 -2.99 10.10 -5.27
C GLU A 212 -1.78 9.82 -4.38
N ALA A 213 -1.98 8.89 -3.45
CA ALA A 213 -0.98 8.38 -2.54
C ALA A 213 -1.15 6.86 -2.38
N VAL A 214 -0.32 6.25 -1.56
CA VAL A 214 -0.38 4.83 -1.27
C VAL A 214 -0.42 4.60 0.24
N LEU A 215 -1.23 3.64 0.68
CA LEU A 215 -1.38 3.27 2.07
C LEU A 215 -1.42 1.74 2.15
N GLY A 216 -0.79 1.18 3.20
CA GLY A 216 -0.87 -0.26 3.48
C GLY A 216 -1.13 -0.53 4.94
N PHE A 217 -1.79 -1.66 5.21
CA PHE A 217 -2.06 -2.12 6.57
C PHE A 217 -2.06 -3.65 6.63
N PRO A 218 -1.78 -4.26 7.82
CA PRO A 218 -1.78 -5.72 7.98
C PRO A 218 -3.13 -6.33 7.62
N GLY A 219 -3.12 -7.40 6.82
CA GLY A 219 -4.34 -8.10 6.39
C GLY A 219 -5.29 -8.47 7.53
N PRO A 220 -4.80 -9.01 8.67
CA PRO A 220 -5.65 -9.33 9.82
C PRO A 220 -6.41 -8.14 10.44
N ARG A 221 -6.06 -6.91 10.09
CA ARG A 221 -6.80 -5.71 10.52
C ARG A 221 -8.01 -5.38 9.63
N LEU A 222 -8.14 -6.03 8.48
CA LEU A 222 -9.20 -5.75 7.50
C LEU A 222 -10.62 -5.81 8.09
N PRO A 223 -11.01 -6.81 8.91
CA PRO A 223 -12.36 -6.86 9.48
C PRO A 223 -12.71 -5.65 10.35
N ALA A 224 -11.81 -5.33 11.28
CA ALA A 224 -12.03 -4.21 12.20
C ALA A 224 -12.04 -2.86 11.46
N LEU A 225 -11.14 -2.71 10.46
CA LEU A 225 -11.07 -1.51 9.64
C LEU A 225 -12.34 -1.34 8.81
N LEU A 226 -12.85 -2.41 8.18
CA LEU A 226 -14.07 -2.37 7.39
C LEU A 226 -15.28 -1.96 8.22
N SER A 227 -15.48 -2.57 9.40
CA SER A 227 -16.58 -2.20 10.32
C SER A 227 -16.55 -0.70 10.68
N ASN A 228 -15.35 -0.15 10.89
CA ASN A 228 -15.22 1.29 11.15
C ASN A 228 -15.45 2.15 9.89
N LEU A 229 -15.09 1.67 8.69
CA LEU A 229 -15.44 2.36 7.43
C LEU A 229 -16.94 2.39 7.20
N GLU A 230 -17.66 1.32 7.49
CA GLU A 230 -19.13 1.28 7.43
C GLU A 230 -19.75 2.34 8.34
N PHE A 231 -19.29 2.41 9.59
CA PHE A 231 -19.73 3.43 10.54
C PHE A 231 -19.47 4.86 10.00
N LEU A 232 -18.26 5.12 9.47
CA LEU A 232 -17.93 6.43 8.89
C LEU A 232 -18.73 6.72 7.63
N GLY A 233 -19.01 5.71 6.79
CA GLY A 233 -19.81 5.81 5.57
C GLY A 233 -21.25 6.24 5.86
N GLY A 234 -21.81 5.83 6.99
CA GLY A 234 -23.18 6.16 7.38
C GLY A 234 -23.42 7.67 7.60
N LYS A 235 -22.39 8.45 7.95
CA LYS A 235 -22.56 9.88 8.24
C LYS A 235 -21.36 10.75 7.88
N ALA A 236 -20.18 10.43 8.41
CA ALA A 236 -19.01 11.33 8.38
C ALA A 236 -18.51 11.57 6.96
N ILE A 237 -18.39 10.55 6.13
CA ILE A 237 -17.94 10.64 4.74
C ILE A 237 -18.92 11.48 3.93
N ALA A 238 -20.22 11.19 4.02
CA ALA A 238 -21.25 11.92 3.30
C ALA A 238 -21.28 13.40 3.69
N ASN A 239 -21.20 13.72 4.99
CA ASN A 239 -21.19 15.08 5.48
C ASN A 239 -19.95 15.86 5.00
N SER A 240 -18.77 15.27 5.04
CA SER A 240 -17.54 15.88 4.57
C SER A 240 -17.61 16.18 3.07
N ARG A 241 -18.01 15.20 2.28
CA ARG A 241 -18.13 15.34 0.81
C ARG A 241 -19.22 16.33 0.37
N ALA A 242 -20.24 16.56 1.19
CA ALA A 242 -21.27 17.57 0.92
C ALA A 242 -20.72 19.01 0.95
N LYS A 243 -19.63 19.25 1.70
CA LYS A 243 -18.93 20.55 1.80
C LYS A 243 -19.87 21.72 2.15
N LYS A 244 -20.91 21.50 2.98
CA LYS A 244 -21.91 22.52 3.31
C LYS A 244 -21.31 23.81 3.88
N PRO A 245 -20.36 23.77 4.87
CA PRO A 245 -19.76 25.00 5.40
C PRO A 245 -18.99 25.79 4.34
N TRP A 246 -18.25 25.09 3.46
CA TRP A 246 -17.55 25.73 2.34
C TRP A 246 -18.47 26.41 1.36
N LYS A 247 -19.55 25.73 0.97
CA LYS A 247 -20.57 26.30 0.05
C LYS A 247 -21.27 27.52 0.66
N ALA A 248 -21.53 27.52 1.97
CA ALA A 248 -22.13 28.65 2.66
C ALA A 248 -21.18 29.88 2.67
N LEU A 249 -19.85 29.64 2.93
CA LEU A 249 -18.86 30.71 2.87
C LEU A 249 -18.70 31.28 1.46
N ALA A 250 -18.54 30.43 0.45
CA ALA A 250 -18.41 30.85 -0.95
C ALA A 250 -19.66 31.60 -1.47
N GLY A 251 -20.86 31.23 -1.01
CA GLY A 251 -22.10 31.95 -1.32
C GLY A 251 -22.19 33.32 -0.68
N ALA A 252 -21.66 33.49 0.53
CA ALA A 252 -21.61 34.80 1.20
C ALA A 252 -20.61 35.75 0.53
N GLU A 253 -19.46 35.25 0.08
CA GLU A 253 -18.42 36.03 -0.64
C GLU A 253 -18.90 36.46 -2.04
N ALA A 254 -19.71 35.67 -2.71
CA ALA A 254 -20.27 35.99 -4.02
C ALA A 254 -21.43 37.01 -3.96
N GLY A 255 -22.01 37.23 -2.78
CA GLY A 255 -23.11 38.19 -2.52
C GLY A 255 -22.66 39.51 -1.89
N ALA A 256 -21.34 39.69 -1.61
CA ALA A 256 -20.75 40.89 -1.07
C ALA A 256 -20.04 41.71 -2.18
#